data_efbc2d8209e17cd9fc5694ad0b7163b3
#
_entry.id   efbc2d8209e17cd9fc5694ad0b7163b3
#
_cell.length_a   1.000
_cell.length_b   1.000
_cell.length_c   1.000
_cell.angle_alpha   90.00
_cell.angle_beta   90.00
_cell.angle_gamma   90.00
#
_symmetry.space_group_name_H-M   'P 1'
#
loop_
_entity.id
_entity.type
_entity.pdbx_description
1 polymer ?
#
loop_
_entity_poly.entity_id
_entity_poly.type
_entity_poly.pdbx_seq_one_letter_code
_entity_poly.pdbx_strand_id
1 'polypeptide(L)'
;MVSLTINGRVVQAEKGEMLLAVCKREGIEIPALCHHDAVEPFGACRLCMVEITKEEWDGWSNCVTSCLYPVAEGLIVQTHSPEVIELRKTVLDLLLARCPDSQLIRKMAAEYGVTQTSYEPVPDGDNCILCGLCTRVCEQMGFSAISTVGRGHDKEVATPLRQAPPDCVGCLSCVQVCPTGVIKYTDQGNHRTIWEKDFELIKCSKCGKTTITKDFAKKLSESRDIPEDYFDLCDDCHRKELSLTMGSIAAWTREVPS
;
A
#
# COMPACT_ATOMS: atom_id res chain seq x y z
N MET A 1 4.08 18.67 -20.74
CA MET A 1 2.83 17.98 -21.07
C MET A 1 3.10 17.08 -22.25
N VAL A 2 2.54 15.89 -22.25
CA VAL A 2 2.52 14.95 -23.37
C VAL A 2 1.07 14.52 -23.63
N SER A 3 0.76 14.20 -24.88
CA SER A 3 -0.55 13.72 -25.29
C SER A 3 -0.47 12.20 -25.54
N LEU A 4 -1.40 11.44 -24.95
CA LEU A 4 -1.53 10.00 -25.14
C LEU A 4 -2.99 9.61 -25.31
N THR A 5 -3.23 8.43 -25.86
CA THR A 5 -4.59 7.91 -26.04
C THR A 5 -4.79 6.69 -25.14
N ILE A 6 -5.79 6.72 -24.25
CA ILE A 6 -6.13 5.59 -23.38
C ILE A 6 -7.54 5.11 -23.73
N ASN A 7 -7.68 3.87 -24.17
CA ASN A 7 -8.96 3.27 -24.59
C ASN A 7 -9.72 4.16 -25.59
N GLY A 8 -9.01 4.78 -26.55
CA GLY A 8 -9.57 5.67 -27.56
C GLY A 8 -9.86 7.12 -27.10
N ARG A 9 -9.57 7.48 -25.85
CA ARG A 9 -9.71 8.83 -25.32
C ARG A 9 -8.36 9.53 -25.25
N VAL A 10 -8.26 10.76 -25.78
CA VAL A 10 -7.04 11.58 -25.68
C VAL A 10 -6.92 12.15 -24.25
N VAL A 11 -5.77 11.98 -23.64
CA VAL A 11 -5.45 12.39 -22.28
C VAL A 11 -4.15 13.19 -22.28
N GLN A 12 -4.08 14.23 -21.44
CA GLN A 12 -2.88 15.02 -21.21
C GLN A 12 -2.22 14.61 -19.89
N ALA A 13 -0.90 14.45 -19.92
CA ALA A 13 -0.13 14.06 -18.74
C ALA A 13 1.22 14.80 -18.68
N GLU A 14 1.87 14.78 -17.53
CA GLU A 14 3.24 15.28 -17.41
C GLU A 14 4.22 14.25 -17.97
N LYS A 15 5.25 14.73 -18.64
CA LYS A 15 6.29 13.83 -19.18
C LYS A 15 6.96 13.05 -18.05
N GLY A 16 6.94 11.72 -18.15
CA GLY A 16 7.51 10.83 -17.14
C GLY A 16 6.57 10.46 -15.99
N GLU A 17 5.35 10.98 -15.96
CA GLU A 17 4.30 10.50 -15.04
C GLU A 17 4.02 9.02 -15.29
N MET A 18 3.79 8.23 -14.24
CA MET A 18 3.53 6.80 -14.40
C MET A 18 2.13 6.58 -14.95
N LEU A 19 2.02 5.69 -15.93
CA LEU A 19 0.76 5.42 -16.63
C LEU A 19 -0.38 4.99 -15.70
N LEU A 20 -0.09 4.24 -14.62
CA LEU A 20 -1.09 3.88 -13.60
C LEU A 20 -1.67 5.10 -12.89
N ALA A 21 -0.83 6.09 -12.57
CA ALA A 21 -1.27 7.33 -11.92
C ALA A 21 -2.17 8.15 -12.85
N VAL A 22 -1.81 8.24 -14.14
CA VAL A 22 -2.64 8.90 -15.16
C VAL A 22 -3.99 8.20 -15.28
N CYS A 23 -4.02 6.87 -15.40
CA CYS A 23 -5.27 6.11 -15.48
C CYS A 23 -6.15 6.33 -14.25
N LYS A 24 -5.58 6.29 -13.03
CA LYS A 24 -6.30 6.55 -11.78
C LYS A 24 -6.93 7.95 -11.76
N ARG A 25 -6.19 8.99 -12.19
CA ARG A 25 -6.68 10.36 -12.29
C ARG A 25 -7.83 10.50 -13.28
N GLU A 26 -7.78 9.80 -14.41
CA GLU A 26 -8.82 9.79 -15.44
C GLU A 26 -10.01 8.86 -15.11
N GLY A 27 -10.05 8.27 -13.92
CA GLY A 27 -11.14 7.38 -13.51
C GLY A 27 -11.12 6.01 -14.19
N ILE A 28 -9.97 5.60 -14.74
CA ILE A 28 -9.80 4.30 -15.39
C ILE A 28 -9.22 3.33 -14.35
N GLU A 29 -10.02 2.36 -13.94
CA GLU A 29 -9.62 1.37 -12.96
C GLU A 29 -8.69 0.32 -13.58
N ILE A 30 -7.50 0.17 -13.00
CA ILE A 30 -6.54 -0.88 -13.31
C ILE A 30 -6.20 -1.62 -12.01
N PRO A 31 -6.38 -2.95 -11.97
CA PRO A 31 -6.10 -3.72 -10.76
C PRO A 31 -4.61 -3.66 -10.40
N ALA A 32 -4.31 -3.40 -9.14
CA ALA A 32 -2.93 -3.38 -8.62
C ALA A 32 -2.91 -3.78 -7.14
N LEU A 33 -2.11 -4.78 -6.77
CA LEU A 33 -1.97 -5.26 -5.40
C LEU A 33 -0.65 -4.86 -4.73
N CYS A 34 0.37 -4.48 -5.50
CA CYS A 34 1.68 -4.10 -4.97
C CYS A 34 1.96 -2.60 -5.08
N HIS A 35 0.93 -1.81 -5.42
CA HIS A 35 1.02 -0.36 -5.52
C HIS A 35 0.32 0.30 -4.33
N HIS A 36 0.97 1.30 -3.76
CA HIS A 36 0.43 2.15 -2.70
C HIS A 36 1.06 3.52 -2.81
N ASP A 37 0.27 4.59 -2.64
CA ASP A 37 0.73 5.97 -2.83
C ASP A 37 1.86 6.40 -1.85
N ALA A 38 2.01 5.68 -0.74
CA ALA A 38 3.05 5.95 0.27
C ALA A 38 4.42 5.34 -0.05
N VAL A 39 4.57 4.53 -1.09
CA VAL A 39 5.83 3.86 -1.42
C VAL A 39 6.07 3.85 -2.93
N GLU A 40 7.33 3.89 -3.32
CA GLU A 40 7.72 3.83 -4.73
C GLU A 40 7.14 2.57 -5.43
N PRO A 41 6.75 2.65 -6.70
CA PRO A 41 6.27 1.50 -7.45
C PRO A 41 7.31 0.37 -7.53
N PHE A 42 6.87 -0.89 -7.55
CA PHE A 42 7.76 -2.05 -7.56
C PHE A 42 7.45 -3.07 -8.67
N GLY A 43 6.20 -3.13 -9.16
CA GLY A 43 5.81 -3.99 -10.27
C GLY A 43 5.76 -5.49 -9.94
N ALA A 44 5.66 -5.90 -8.68
CA ALA A 44 5.71 -7.31 -8.28
C ALA A 44 4.49 -8.12 -8.68
N CYS A 45 3.26 -7.57 -8.51
CA CYS A 45 2.03 -8.35 -8.67
C CYS A 45 1.61 -8.59 -10.13
N ARG A 46 2.12 -7.84 -11.08
CA ARG A 46 1.82 -7.94 -12.52
C ARG A 46 0.35 -7.77 -12.93
N LEU A 47 -0.53 -7.39 -12.01
CA LEU A 47 -1.95 -7.18 -12.34
C LEU A 47 -2.21 -5.89 -13.11
N CYS A 48 -1.36 -4.87 -12.95
CA CYS A 48 -1.50 -3.60 -13.63
C CYS A 48 -1.00 -3.60 -15.09
N MET A 49 -0.95 -4.77 -15.72
CA MET A 49 -0.59 -4.90 -17.15
C MET A 49 -1.58 -4.13 -18.02
N VAL A 50 -1.03 -3.45 -19.00
CA VAL A 50 -1.74 -2.76 -20.09
C VAL A 50 -1.01 -3.01 -21.40
N GLU A 51 -1.74 -3.02 -22.49
CA GLU A 51 -1.14 -3.09 -23.82
C GLU A 51 -0.83 -1.67 -24.31
N ILE A 52 0.36 -1.48 -24.85
CA ILE A 52 0.83 -0.21 -25.39
C ILE A 52 1.25 -0.38 -26.84
N THR A 53 1.01 0.65 -27.63
CA THR A 53 1.51 0.81 -28.99
C THR A 53 1.72 2.28 -29.32
N LYS A 54 2.26 2.57 -30.50
CA LYS A 54 2.32 3.88 -31.12
C LYS A 54 2.10 3.75 -32.61
N GLU A 55 1.65 4.79 -33.28
CA GLU A 55 1.49 4.78 -34.73
C GLU A 55 2.82 4.46 -35.46
N GLU A 56 3.93 5.00 -34.95
CA GLU A 56 5.29 4.81 -35.49
C GLU A 56 5.85 3.38 -35.30
N TRP A 57 5.17 2.52 -34.53
CA TRP A 57 5.61 1.14 -34.27
C TRP A 57 5.08 0.13 -35.30
N ASP A 58 4.45 0.59 -36.37
CA ASP A 58 4.01 -0.22 -37.51
C ASP A 58 3.21 -1.48 -37.09
N GLY A 59 2.26 -1.29 -36.16
CA GLY A 59 1.38 -2.35 -35.64
C GLY A 59 1.99 -3.20 -34.53
N TRP A 60 3.24 -2.94 -34.11
CA TRP A 60 3.79 -3.63 -32.94
C TRP A 60 3.14 -3.14 -31.64
N SER A 61 2.77 -4.07 -30.77
CA SER A 61 2.28 -3.77 -29.42
C SER A 61 3.02 -4.61 -28.38
N ASN A 62 2.96 -4.18 -27.12
CA ASN A 62 3.55 -4.91 -26.01
C ASN A 62 2.74 -4.71 -24.73
N CYS A 63 2.71 -5.71 -23.88
CA CYS A 63 2.11 -5.62 -22.55
C CYS A 63 3.14 -5.21 -21.51
N VAL A 64 2.86 -4.09 -20.82
CA VAL A 64 3.74 -3.50 -19.79
C VAL A 64 3.01 -3.30 -18.48
N THR A 65 3.77 -3.20 -17.37
CA THR A 65 3.22 -2.84 -16.06
C THR A 65 3.02 -1.33 -15.98
N SER A 66 1.78 -0.86 -15.94
CA SER A 66 1.45 0.57 -15.92
C SER A 66 2.03 1.33 -14.73
N CYS A 67 2.26 0.65 -13.59
CA CYS A 67 2.85 1.28 -12.40
C CYS A 67 4.34 1.63 -12.56
N LEU A 68 5.04 1.07 -13.55
CA LEU A 68 6.45 1.31 -13.82
C LEU A 68 6.71 1.91 -15.21
N TYR A 69 5.66 2.15 -15.98
CA TYR A 69 5.80 2.63 -17.34
C TYR A 69 5.50 4.14 -17.40
N PRO A 70 6.49 4.98 -17.71
CA PRO A 70 6.30 6.42 -17.84
C PRO A 70 5.54 6.75 -19.14
N VAL A 71 4.65 7.74 -19.07
CA VAL A 71 3.94 8.21 -20.27
C VAL A 71 4.87 8.96 -21.22
N ALA A 72 4.57 8.85 -22.51
CA ALA A 72 5.30 9.50 -23.60
C ALA A 72 4.32 10.01 -24.65
N GLU A 73 4.80 10.94 -25.47
CA GLU A 73 4.02 11.51 -26.58
C GLU A 73 3.60 10.42 -27.57
N GLY A 74 2.34 10.50 -28.03
CA GLY A 74 1.77 9.60 -29.02
C GLY A 74 1.55 8.15 -28.53
N LEU A 75 1.65 7.89 -27.21
CA LEU A 75 1.40 6.55 -26.66
C LEU A 75 -0.09 6.19 -26.78
N ILE A 76 -0.37 5.01 -27.30
CA ILE A 76 -1.71 4.43 -27.39
C ILE A 76 -1.78 3.27 -26.41
N VAL A 77 -2.76 3.30 -25.51
CA VAL A 77 -2.89 2.37 -24.39
C VAL A 77 -4.25 1.67 -24.44
N GLN A 78 -4.24 0.35 -24.31
CA GLN A 78 -5.44 -0.46 -24.13
C GLN A 78 -5.36 -1.13 -22.74
N THR A 79 -6.33 -0.83 -21.88
CA THR A 79 -6.33 -1.33 -20.50
C THR A 79 -7.07 -2.66 -20.35
N HIS A 80 -7.84 -3.07 -21.35
CA HIS A 80 -8.70 -4.26 -21.34
C HIS A 80 -8.69 -4.99 -22.70
N SER A 81 -7.56 -4.99 -23.43
CA SER A 81 -7.45 -5.82 -24.63
C SER A 81 -7.56 -7.31 -24.26
N PRO A 82 -7.93 -8.18 -25.21
CA PRO A 82 -8.00 -9.63 -24.96
C PRO A 82 -6.71 -10.19 -24.38
N GLU A 83 -5.55 -9.73 -24.85
CA GLU A 83 -4.25 -10.14 -24.33
C GLU A 83 -4.04 -9.72 -22.87
N VAL A 84 -4.36 -8.48 -22.51
CA VAL A 84 -4.29 -7.98 -21.13
C VAL A 84 -5.20 -8.78 -20.20
N ILE A 85 -6.41 -9.12 -20.65
CA ILE A 85 -7.35 -9.92 -19.86
C ILE A 85 -6.79 -11.33 -19.62
N GLU A 86 -6.24 -12.01 -20.63
CA GLU A 86 -5.64 -13.34 -20.47
C GLU A 86 -4.40 -13.33 -19.58
N LEU A 87 -3.56 -12.30 -19.68
CA LEU A 87 -2.42 -12.13 -18.76
C LEU A 87 -2.89 -11.97 -17.32
N ARG A 88 -3.93 -11.16 -17.05
CA ARG A 88 -4.47 -11.00 -15.70
C ARG A 88 -5.10 -12.27 -15.17
N LYS A 89 -5.81 -13.04 -15.99
CA LYS A 89 -6.34 -14.35 -15.62
C LYS A 89 -5.22 -15.31 -15.19
N THR A 90 -4.16 -15.40 -15.98
CA THR A 90 -2.99 -16.23 -15.64
C THR A 90 -2.34 -15.83 -14.34
N VAL A 91 -2.15 -14.52 -14.12
CA VAL A 91 -1.60 -14.00 -12.85
C VAL A 91 -2.51 -14.30 -11.67
N LEU A 92 -3.83 -14.12 -11.83
CA LEU A 92 -4.79 -14.40 -10.77
C LEU A 92 -4.90 -15.89 -10.47
N ASP A 93 -4.77 -16.75 -11.45
CA ASP A 93 -4.71 -18.20 -11.29
C ASP A 93 -3.47 -18.61 -10.44
N LEU A 94 -2.30 -18.08 -10.76
CA LEU A 94 -1.08 -18.27 -9.96
C LEU A 94 -1.21 -17.72 -8.53
N LEU A 95 -1.81 -16.54 -8.37
CA LEU A 95 -2.05 -15.97 -7.05
C LEU A 95 -3.07 -16.76 -6.24
N LEU A 96 -4.07 -17.34 -6.89
CA LEU A 96 -5.05 -18.22 -6.26
C LEU A 96 -4.41 -19.51 -5.76
N ALA A 97 -3.47 -20.08 -6.52
CA ALA A 97 -2.67 -21.23 -6.08
C ALA A 97 -1.81 -20.92 -4.86
N ARG A 98 -1.19 -19.73 -4.83
CA ARG A 98 -0.34 -19.31 -3.72
C ARG A 98 -1.15 -18.91 -2.48
N CYS A 99 -2.31 -18.29 -2.64
CA CYS A 99 -3.13 -17.72 -1.58
C CYS A 99 -4.58 -18.23 -1.65
N PRO A 100 -4.79 -19.55 -1.51
CA PRO A 100 -6.08 -20.19 -1.76
C PRO A 100 -7.18 -19.70 -0.80
N ASP A 101 -6.84 -19.23 0.40
CA ASP A 101 -7.79 -18.78 1.41
C ASP A 101 -8.00 -17.27 1.45
N SER A 102 -7.26 -16.51 0.63
CA SER A 102 -7.43 -15.06 0.55
C SER A 102 -8.75 -14.69 -0.13
N GLN A 103 -9.67 -14.10 0.64
CA GLN A 103 -10.95 -13.62 0.10
C GLN A 103 -10.77 -12.56 -0.99
N LEU A 104 -9.76 -11.69 -0.86
CA LEU A 104 -9.42 -10.68 -1.86
C LEU A 104 -9.03 -11.33 -3.19
N ILE A 105 -8.11 -12.31 -3.15
CA ILE A 105 -7.64 -12.99 -4.36
C ILE A 105 -8.77 -13.78 -5.00
N ARG A 106 -9.57 -14.53 -4.21
CA ARG A 106 -10.73 -15.27 -4.72
C ARG A 106 -11.73 -14.35 -5.41
N LYS A 107 -12.05 -13.21 -4.81
CA LYS A 107 -12.95 -12.21 -5.40
C LYS A 107 -12.41 -11.69 -6.72
N MET A 108 -11.16 -11.23 -6.75
CA MET A 108 -10.53 -10.72 -7.97
C MET A 108 -10.45 -11.79 -9.06
N ALA A 109 -10.08 -13.01 -8.72
CA ALA A 109 -10.01 -14.13 -9.66
C ALA A 109 -11.39 -14.43 -10.28
N ALA A 110 -12.44 -14.45 -9.46
CA ALA A 110 -13.82 -14.67 -9.93
C ALA A 110 -14.30 -13.58 -10.89
N GLU A 111 -13.92 -12.31 -10.70
CA GLU A 111 -14.21 -11.19 -11.61
C GLU A 111 -13.62 -11.41 -13.02
N TYR A 112 -12.52 -12.15 -13.11
CA TYR A 112 -11.89 -12.55 -14.37
C TYR A 112 -12.28 -13.95 -14.84
N GLY A 113 -13.25 -14.59 -14.18
CA GLY A 113 -13.76 -15.93 -14.54
C GLY A 113 -12.89 -17.10 -14.05
N VAL A 114 -11.92 -16.84 -13.16
CA VAL A 114 -11.05 -17.86 -12.56
C VAL A 114 -11.64 -18.23 -11.18
N THR A 115 -12.40 -19.32 -11.13
CA THR A 115 -13.06 -19.80 -9.88
C THR A 115 -12.25 -20.84 -9.13
N GLN A 116 -11.37 -21.54 -9.82
CA GLN A 116 -10.46 -22.55 -9.28
C GLN A 116 -9.11 -22.40 -9.96
N THR A 117 -8.04 -22.65 -9.21
CA THR A 117 -6.70 -22.63 -9.79
C THR A 117 -6.42 -23.89 -10.59
N SER A 118 -5.71 -23.72 -11.71
CA SER A 118 -5.18 -24.81 -12.52
C SER A 118 -3.85 -25.37 -12.01
N TYR A 119 -3.26 -24.73 -11.00
CA TYR A 119 -2.00 -25.12 -10.38
C TYR A 119 -2.25 -25.83 -9.04
N GLU A 120 -1.25 -26.57 -8.57
CA GLU A 120 -1.30 -27.15 -7.23
C GLU A 120 -1.26 -26.03 -6.16
N PRO A 121 -2.28 -25.94 -5.30
CA PRO A 121 -2.28 -24.93 -4.25
C PRO A 121 -1.15 -25.15 -3.25
N VAL A 122 -0.54 -24.06 -2.78
CA VAL A 122 0.46 -24.12 -1.70
C VAL A 122 -0.22 -24.57 -0.42
N PRO A 123 0.08 -25.76 0.10
CA PRO A 123 -0.54 -26.25 1.32
C PRO A 123 -0.07 -25.37 2.50
N ASP A 124 -1.00 -25.06 3.42
CA ASP A 124 -0.72 -24.28 4.64
C ASP A 124 -0.01 -22.93 4.38
N GLY A 125 -0.24 -22.33 3.19
CA GLY A 125 0.34 -21.07 2.79
C GLY A 125 -0.08 -19.93 3.72
N ASP A 126 0.81 -18.98 3.91
CA ASP A 126 0.59 -17.77 4.72
C ASP A 126 -0.35 -16.75 4.05
N ASN A 127 -0.89 -17.08 2.87
CA ASN A 127 -1.66 -16.18 2.01
C ASN A 127 -0.93 -14.87 1.63
N CYS A 128 0.40 -14.86 1.69
CA CYS A 128 1.23 -13.75 1.27
C CYS A 128 1.52 -13.79 -0.23
N ILE A 129 1.15 -12.74 -0.95
CA ILE A 129 1.40 -12.59 -2.39
C ILE A 129 2.81 -12.08 -2.73
N LEU A 130 3.68 -11.92 -1.75
CA LEU A 130 5.05 -11.38 -1.89
C LEU A 130 5.12 -10.03 -2.61
N CYS A 131 4.11 -9.17 -2.42
CA CYS A 131 4.05 -7.85 -3.06
C CYS A 131 5.12 -6.86 -2.56
N GLY A 132 5.75 -7.14 -1.42
CA GLY A 132 6.80 -6.32 -0.83
C GLY A 132 6.34 -4.97 -0.26
N LEU A 133 5.03 -4.68 -0.17
CA LEU A 133 4.55 -3.42 0.40
C LEU A 133 4.99 -3.25 1.85
N CYS A 134 4.88 -4.30 2.66
CA CYS A 134 5.23 -4.26 4.08
C CYS A 134 6.73 -3.98 4.32
N THR A 135 7.61 -4.59 3.53
CA THR A 135 9.06 -4.38 3.65
C THR A 135 9.45 -2.98 3.19
N ARG A 136 8.91 -2.52 2.05
CA ARG A 136 9.19 -1.19 1.50
C ARG A 136 8.66 -0.06 2.39
N VAL A 137 7.47 -0.18 2.96
CA VAL A 137 6.97 0.84 3.89
C VAL A 137 7.80 0.85 5.17
N CYS A 138 8.26 -0.31 5.67
CA CYS A 138 9.12 -0.39 6.84
C CYS A 138 10.48 0.28 6.59
N GLU A 139 11.05 0.07 5.41
CA GLU A 139 12.28 0.72 4.97
C GLU A 139 12.10 2.24 4.84
N GLN A 140 11.03 2.69 4.20
CA GLN A 140 10.72 4.10 4.02
C GLN A 140 10.45 4.84 5.33
N MET A 141 9.90 4.14 6.33
CA MET A 141 9.75 4.64 7.70
C MET A 141 11.09 4.70 8.46
N GLY A 142 12.17 4.16 7.89
CA GLY A 142 13.52 4.15 8.47
C GLY A 142 13.79 3.03 9.47
N PHE A 143 12.91 2.01 9.55
CA PHE A 143 13.07 0.93 10.53
C PHE A 143 13.72 -0.32 9.95
N SER A 144 13.40 -0.70 8.70
CA SER A 144 13.93 -1.91 8.03
C SER A 144 13.85 -3.18 8.87
N ALA A 145 12.85 -3.26 9.76
CA ALA A 145 12.71 -4.32 10.76
C ALA A 145 12.30 -5.66 10.16
N ILE A 146 11.79 -5.67 8.92
CA ILE A 146 11.38 -6.87 8.18
C ILE A 146 11.92 -6.79 6.76
N SER A 147 12.21 -7.95 6.18
CA SER A 147 12.70 -8.06 4.80
C SER A 147 12.19 -9.33 4.14
N THR A 148 12.48 -9.50 2.86
CA THR A 148 12.28 -10.77 2.19
C THR A 148 13.50 -11.66 2.34
N VAL A 149 13.28 -12.91 2.72
CA VAL A 149 14.33 -13.94 2.85
C VAL A 149 14.03 -15.12 1.92
N GLY A 150 15.04 -15.93 1.67
CA GLY A 150 14.91 -17.06 0.74
C GLY A 150 14.81 -16.64 -0.73
N ARG A 151 14.60 -17.61 -1.59
CA ARG A 151 14.48 -17.42 -3.05
C ARG A 151 13.53 -18.46 -3.64
N GLY A 152 13.00 -18.16 -4.83
CA GLY A 152 12.09 -19.08 -5.53
C GLY A 152 10.86 -19.40 -4.67
N HIS A 153 10.58 -20.68 -4.51
CA HIS A 153 9.45 -21.19 -3.71
C HIS A 153 9.56 -20.83 -2.22
N ASP A 154 10.78 -20.84 -1.66
CA ASP A 154 11.04 -20.60 -0.25
C ASP A 154 11.12 -19.09 0.11
N LYS A 155 10.80 -18.21 -0.84
CA LYS A 155 10.80 -16.78 -0.58
C LYS A 155 9.63 -16.40 0.34
N GLU A 156 9.95 -15.73 1.44
CA GLU A 156 8.97 -15.24 2.43
C GLU A 156 9.33 -13.85 2.96
N VAL A 157 8.40 -13.21 3.64
CA VAL A 157 8.66 -12.02 4.46
C VAL A 157 8.95 -12.47 5.88
N ALA A 158 10.10 -12.09 6.41
CA ALA A 158 10.53 -12.48 7.75
C ALA A 158 11.25 -11.35 8.48
N THR A 159 11.38 -11.54 9.78
CA THR A 159 12.23 -10.73 10.66
C THR A 159 13.68 -11.25 10.61
N PRO A 160 14.66 -10.43 10.98
CA PRO A 160 16.06 -10.85 11.06
C PRO A 160 16.20 -12.12 11.91
N LEU A 161 16.87 -13.13 11.36
CA LEU A 161 17.09 -14.44 12.00
C LEU A 161 15.80 -15.14 12.51
N ARG A 162 14.63 -14.73 12.01
CA ARG A 162 13.30 -15.19 12.48
C ARG A 162 13.11 -15.00 14.00
N GLN A 163 13.62 -13.90 14.52
CA GLN A 163 13.49 -13.51 15.92
C GLN A 163 12.75 -12.16 16.01
N ALA A 164 12.34 -11.79 17.22
CA ALA A 164 11.75 -10.48 17.48
C ALA A 164 12.67 -9.37 16.96
N PRO A 165 12.21 -8.52 16.00
CA PRO A 165 13.10 -7.58 15.32
C PRO A 165 13.47 -6.41 16.25
N PRO A 166 14.77 -6.14 16.48
CA PRO A 166 15.20 -5.09 17.40
C PRO A 166 14.70 -3.70 16.96
N ASP A 167 14.72 -3.43 15.66
CA ASP A 167 14.37 -2.12 15.08
C ASP A 167 12.87 -1.91 14.87
N CYS A 168 12.04 -2.93 15.14
CA CYS A 168 10.59 -2.75 15.09
C CYS A 168 10.12 -1.85 16.24
N VAL A 169 9.26 -0.90 15.92
CA VAL A 169 8.64 0.03 16.87
C VAL A 169 7.12 -0.20 17.03
N GLY A 170 6.56 -1.23 16.42
CA GLY A 170 5.14 -1.56 16.52
C GLY A 170 4.19 -0.54 15.87
N CYS A 171 4.62 0.18 14.82
CA CYS A 171 3.85 1.24 14.16
C CYS A 171 2.64 0.75 13.33
N LEU A 172 2.55 -0.55 13.02
CA LEU A 172 1.52 -1.19 12.20
C LEU A 172 1.47 -0.77 10.71
N SER A 173 2.41 0.04 10.21
CA SER A 173 2.40 0.43 8.79
C SER A 173 2.40 -0.79 7.85
N CYS A 174 3.15 -1.84 8.19
CA CYS A 174 3.18 -3.10 7.43
C CYS A 174 1.83 -3.83 7.42
N VAL A 175 1.06 -3.73 8.50
CA VAL A 175 -0.30 -4.31 8.59
C VAL A 175 -1.27 -3.54 7.68
N GLN A 176 -1.22 -2.21 7.75
CA GLN A 176 -2.14 -1.33 7.01
C GLN A 176 -1.98 -1.43 5.49
N VAL A 177 -0.75 -1.58 5.01
CA VAL A 177 -0.49 -1.68 3.55
C VAL A 177 -0.63 -3.10 3.01
N CYS A 178 -0.83 -4.11 3.86
CA CYS A 178 -0.91 -5.50 3.42
C CYS A 178 -2.25 -5.79 2.74
N PRO A 179 -2.30 -6.04 1.42
CA PRO A 179 -3.56 -6.20 0.71
C PRO A 179 -4.32 -7.47 1.12
N THR A 180 -3.60 -8.53 1.51
CA THR A 180 -4.20 -9.80 1.94
C THR A 180 -4.43 -9.88 3.45
N GLY A 181 -3.97 -8.90 4.23
CA GLY A 181 -4.17 -8.84 5.67
C GLY A 181 -3.53 -9.97 6.46
N VAL A 182 -2.45 -10.56 5.95
CA VAL A 182 -1.78 -11.72 6.56
C VAL A 182 -0.93 -11.37 7.79
N ILE A 183 -0.46 -10.12 7.88
CA ILE A 183 0.35 -9.67 9.02
C ILE A 183 -0.58 -9.45 10.20
N LYS A 184 -0.42 -10.29 11.23
CA LYS A 184 -1.25 -10.24 12.42
C LYS A 184 -0.56 -9.46 13.54
N TYR A 185 -1.37 -8.81 14.35
CA TYR A 185 -0.97 -8.17 15.60
C TYR A 185 -2.08 -8.35 16.63
N THR A 186 -1.77 -8.17 17.89
CA THR A 186 -2.76 -8.18 18.98
C THR A 186 -2.54 -6.99 19.88
N ASP A 187 -3.63 -6.33 20.26
CA ASP A 187 -3.64 -5.29 21.29
C ASP A 187 -4.40 -5.84 22.51
N GLN A 188 -3.72 -5.95 23.66
CA GLN A 188 -4.30 -6.40 24.91
C GLN A 188 -3.99 -5.42 26.04
N GLY A 189 -5.03 -4.76 26.55
CA GLY A 189 -4.87 -3.71 27.56
C GLY A 189 -4.07 -2.52 27.05
N ASN A 190 -2.84 -2.35 27.54
CA ASN A 190 -1.91 -1.34 27.06
C ASN A 190 -0.68 -1.94 26.36
N HIS A 191 -0.77 -3.16 25.89
CA HIS A 191 0.29 -3.84 25.17
C HIS A 191 -0.13 -4.17 23.75
N ARG A 192 0.82 -4.08 22.83
CA ARG A 192 0.72 -4.50 21.43
C ARG A 192 1.79 -5.53 21.14
N THR A 193 1.39 -6.66 20.57
CA THR A 193 2.34 -7.68 20.12
C THR A 193 2.27 -7.80 18.60
N ILE A 194 3.41 -7.66 17.94
CA ILE A 194 3.59 -7.89 16.50
C ILE A 194 5.00 -8.40 16.23
N TRP A 195 5.16 -9.35 15.30
CA TRP A 195 6.45 -9.96 14.98
C TRP A 195 7.16 -10.53 16.22
N GLU A 196 6.40 -11.18 17.10
CA GLU A 196 6.90 -11.77 18.37
C GLU A 196 7.54 -10.75 19.33
N LYS A 197 7.33 -9.45 19.11
CA LYS A 197 7.81 -8.37 19.98
C LYS A 197 6.63 -7.67 20.65
N ASP A 198 6.76 -7.45 21.95
CA ASP A 198 5.78 -6.77 22.76
C ASP A 198 6.15 -5.29 22.96
N PHE A 199 5.14 -4.43 22.90
CA PHE A 199 5.28 -2.98 22.98
C PHE A 199 4.26 -2.41 23.97
N GLU A 200 4.66 -1.46 24.76
CA GLU A 200 3.74 -0.69 25.60
C GLU A 200 3.08 0.44 24.79
N LEU A 201 1.74 0.53 24.88
CA LEU A 201 0.95 1.58 24.24
C LEU A 201 0.79 2.79 25.17
N ILE A 202 0.84 3.97 24.59
CA ILE A 202 0.51 5.22 25.28
C ILE A 202 -1.00 5.32 25.45
N LYS A 203 -1.46 5.77 26.62
CA LYS A 203 -2.87 6.03 26.90
C LYS A 203 -3.12 7.53 26.81
N CYS A 204 -4.16 7.92 26.10
CA CYS A 204 -4.61 9.29 26.05
C CYS A 204 -4.97 9.78 27.46
N SER A 205 -4.35 10.87 27.92
CA SER A 205 -4.56 11.46 29.25
C SER A 205 -5.99 11.96 29.47
N LYS A 206 -6.73 12.29 28.38
CA LYS A 206 -8.11 12.79 28.45
C LYS A 206 -9.20 11.72 28.38
N CYS A 207 -9.06 10.74 27.48
CA CYS A 207 -10.12 9.77 27.23
C CYS A 207 -9.72 8.31 27.55
N GLY A 208 -8.45 8.05 27.92
CA GLY A 208 -7.95 6.72 28.24
C GLY A 208 -7.75 5.77 27.05
N LYS A 209 -8.08 6.20 25.82
CA LYS A 209 -7.88 5.39 24.60
C LYS A 209 -6.38 5.14 24.39
N THR A 210 -6.01 3.90 24.12
CA THR A 210 -4.65 3.55 23.70
C THR A 210 -4.38 4.09 22.28
N THR A 211 -3.16 4.54 22.03
CA THR A 211 -2.76 5.19 20.79
C THR A 211 -1.61 4.44 20.13
N ILE A 212 -0.44 5.02 20.11
CA ILE A 212 0.76 4.44 19.51
C ILE A 212 1.65 3.79 20.58
N THR A 213 2.64 3.04 20.15
CA THR A 213 3.63 2.45 21.06
C THR A 213 4.58 3.54 21.59
N LYS A 214 5.11 3.37 22.80
CA LYS A 214 6.13 4.26 23.37
C LYS A 214 7.38 4.31 22.49
N ASP A 215 7.80 3.18 21.93
CA ASP A 215 8.97 3.08 21.04
C ASP A 215 8.76 3.90 19.76
N PHE A 216 7.54 3.88 19.20
CA PHE A 216 7.22 4.66 18.00
C PHE A 216 7.16 6.15 18.32
N ALA A 217 6.53 6.56 19.43
CA ALA A 217 6.49 7.94 19.86
C ALA A 217 7.89 8.53 20.06
N LYS A 218 8.76 7.80 20.77
CA LYS A 218 10.16 8.17 20.97
C LYS A 218 10.89 8.36 19.63
N LYS A 219 10.71 7.43 18.71
CA LYS A 219 11.36 7.51 17.39
C LYS A 219 10.86 8.67 16.54
N LEU A 220 9.57 9.00 16.62
CA LEU A 220 9.00 10.18 15.97
C LEU A 220 9.52 11.48 16.59
N SER A 221 9.63 11.57 17.92
CA SER A 221 10.23 12.72 18.60
C SER A 221 11.66 12.95 18.15
N GLU A 222 12.48 11.90 18.12
CA GLU A 222 13.88 11.97 17.69
C GLU A 222 14.06 12.36 16.21
N SER A 223 13.18 11.85 15.31
CA SER A 223 13.35 12.01 13.86
C SER A 223 12.60 13.17 13.24
N ARG A 224 11.56 13.68 13.91
CA ARG A 224 10.64 14.70 13.39
C ARG A 224 10.54 15.95 14.26
N ASP A 225 11.34 16.04 15.34
CA ASP A 225 11.32 17.15 16.30
C ASP A 225 9.92 17.41 16.87
N ILE A 226 9.16 16.32 17.13
CA ILE A 226 7.83 16.38 17.74
C ILE A 226 8.02 16.29 19.26
N PRO A 227 7.46 17.19 20.06
CA PRO A 227 7.53 17.10 21.52
C PRO A 227 6.94 15.79 22.03
N GLU A 228 7.56 15.18 23.05
CA GLU A 228 7.11 13.88 23.58
C GLU A 228 5.68 13.94 24.14
N ASP A 229 5.29 15.04 24.76
CA ASP A 229 3.96 15.28 25.31
C ASP A 229 2.85 15.39 24.25
N TYR A 230 3.21 15.58 22.97
CA TYR A 230 2.27 15.50 21.85
C TYR A 230 1.51 14.18 21.83
N PHE A 231 2.17 13.08 22.17
CA PHE A 231 1.58 11.74 22.12
C PHE A 231 0.72 11.39 23.34
N ASP A 232 0.66 12.27 24.35
CA ASP A 232 -0.22 12.10 25.53
C ASP A 232 -1.70 12.25 25.21
N LEU A 233 -2.03 12.75 24.03
CA LEU A 233 -3.39 12.87 23.54
C LEU A 233 -3.60 12.03 22.28
N CYS A 234 -4.78 11.43 22.16
CA CYS A 234 -5.17 10.80 20.89
C CYS A 234 -5.62 11.87 19.87
N ASP A 235 -5.62 11.51 18.57
CA ASP A 235 -6.00 12.43 17.48
C ASP A 235 -7.38 13.06 17.66
N ASP A 236 -8.33 12.31 18.25
CA ASP A 236 -9.68 12.83 18.52
C ASP A 236 -9.67 13.92 19.59
N CYS A 237 -8.84 13.75 20.63
CA CYS A 237 -8.69 14.75 21.69
C CYS A 237 -7.91 15.96 21.21
N HIS A 238 -6.86 15.78 20.41
CA HIS A 238 -6.16 16.86 19.74
C HIS A 238 -7.09 17.72 18.88
N ARG A 239 -7.87 17.08 18.01
CA ARG A 239 -8.84 17.79 17.17
C ARG A 239 -9.87 18.58 17.97
N LYS A 240 -10.36 18.01 19.08
CA LYS A 240 -11.29 18.73 19.99
C LYS A 240 -10.64 19.96 20.62
N GLU A 241 -9.40 19.86 21.10
CA GLU A 241 -8.67 21.01 21.64
C GLU A 241 -8.45 22.10 20.60
N LEU A 242 -7.98 21.72 19.41
CA LEU A 242 -7.79 22.65 18.32
C LEU A 242 -9.11 23.36 17.94
N SER A 243 -10.22 22.63 17.89
CA SER A 243 -11.52 23.21 17.55
C SER A 243 -12.00 24.21 18.59
N LEU A 244 -11.75 23.95 19.89
CA LEU A 244 -12.06 24.88 20.97
C LEU A 244 -11.20 26.14 20.89
N THR A 245 -9.90 25.99 20.65
CA THR A 245 -8.97 27.12 20.50
C THR A 245 -9.34 27.96 19.26
N MET A 246 -9.62 27.35 18.14
CA MET A 246 -10.08 28.09 16.94
C MET A 246 -11.42 28.76 17.15
N GLY A 247 -12.35 28.14 17.90
CA GLY A 247 -13.64 28.73 18.26
C GLY A 247 -13.46 29.98 19.15
N SER A 248 -12.54 29.97 20.10
CA SER A 248 -12.23 31.12 20.94
C SER A 248 -11.60 32.26 20.15
N ILE A 249 -10.69 31.98 19.21
CA ILE A 249 -10.10 33.00 18.32
C ILE A 249 -11.19 33.62 17.43
N ALA A 250 -12.08 32.82 16.86
CA ALA A 250 -13.18 33.30 16.01
C ALA A 250 -14.21 34.13 16.79
N ALA A 251 -14.43 33.85 18.08
CA ALA A 251 -15.26 34.64 18.95
C ALA A 251 -14.60 36.01 19.25
N TRP A 252 -13.30 36.00 19.56
CA TRP A 252 -12.54 37.24 19.83
C TRP A 252 -12.50 38.18 18.63
N THR A 253 -12.36 37.67 17.39
CA THR A 253 -12.39 38.50 16.17
C THR A 253 -13.75 39.15 15.89
N ARG A 254 -14.84 38.66 16.47
CA ARG A 254 -16.18 39.26 16.36
C ARG A 254 -16.42 40.39 17.39
N GLU A 255 -15.63 40.45 18.43
CA GLU A 255 -15.75 41.44 19.51
C GLU A 255 -14.84 42.66 19.32
N VAL A 256 -14.01 42.70 18.26
CA VAL A 256 -13.18 43.86 17.94
C VAL A 256 -14.07 44.93 17.31
N PRO A 257 -14.37 46.05 17.97
CA PRO A 257 -15.14 47.14 17.38
C PRO A 257 -14.36 47.76 16.23
N SER A 258 -15.06 48.02 15.12
CA SER A 258 -14.57 48.74 13.94
C SER A 258 -14.22 50.20 14.25
#